data_29f6c4f3ad68d820d8effacd0992282f
#
_entry.id   29f6c4f3ad68d820d8effacd0992282f
#
_cell.length_a   1.000
_cell.length_b   1.000
_cell.length_c   1.000
_cell.angle_alpha   90.00
_cell.angle_beta   90.00
_cell.angle_gamma   90.00
#
_symmetry.space_group_name_H-M   'P 1'
#
loop_
_entity.id
_entity.type
_entity.pdbx_description
1 polymer ?
#
loop_
_entity_poly.entity_id
_entity_poly.type
_entity_poly.pdbx_seq_one_letter_code
_entity_poly.pdbx_strand_id
1 'polypeptide(L)'
;MEDITRGGQFLVKETKCENVFTPEDFNEEQIMMRDSVKEFVDKELWAHKDKFEKKDYAYTEQTMRNAGALGFLGVAVPEAYGGLGMGFVNTALVCDYISGATGSFSTAFGAHTGIGTMPITLYGTEEQKQKYVPKLASGEWFGSYCLTEPGAGSDANSGKTKAVLSADGTHYLISGQKMWISNAGFCNVMIVFARIEDDKNITGFIVEYDRENLNGITLGEEEHKLGIRASSTRQVFFNETKVPVENMLAGRGEGFKIAMNALNVGRIKLAAACLEAQRRTISGAVKYANERMQFNVPISSFGAIQAKIAEMTTNCYVDESATYRAAGDIQNRIEAREAEGNSHQEAELKGVEEYAI
;
A
#
# COMPACT_ATOMS: atom_id res chain seq x y z
N MET A 1 -4.89 6.44 -29.99
CA MET A 1 -3.91 6.80 -28.95
C MET A 1 -3.78 8.31 -28.72
N GLU A 2 -4.73 9.12 -29.21
CA GLU A 2 -4.57 10.61 -29.17
C GLU A 2 -4.96 11.30 -27.87
N ASP A 3 -5.48 10.61 -26.86
CA ASP A 3 -6.11 11.30 -25.73
C ASP A 3 -5.75 10.80 -24.33
N ILE A 4 -4.59 10.10 -24.18
CA ILE A 4 -4.15 9.68 -22.85
C ILE A 4 -3.64 10.87 -22.07
N THR A 5 -4.30 11.16 -20.95
CA THR A 5 -3.93 12.24 -20.04
C THR A 5 -2.65 11.88 -19.26
N ARG A 6 -1.72 12.84 -19.15
CA ARG A 6 -0.48 12.69 -18.38
C ARG A 6 -0.49 13.64 -17.20
N GLY A 7 -0.32 13.11 -15.99
CA GLY A 7 -0.21 13.91 -14.76
C GLY A 7 -1.27 15.01 -14.68
N GLY A 8 -0.84 16.25 -14.45
CA GLY A 8 -1.72 17.41 -14.34
C GLY A 8 -2.33 17.95 -15.65
N GLN A 9 -2.18 17.29 -16.78
CA GLN A 9 -2.74 17.76 -18.06
C GLN A 9 -4.26 17.95 -18.01
N PHE A 10 -4.95 17.19 -17.18
CA PHE A 10 -6.41 17.34 -16.97
C PHE A 10 -6.83 18.73 -16.51
N LEU A 11 -5.91 19.53 -15.96
CA LEU A 11 -6.18 20.93 -15.54
C LEU A 11 -6.24 21.91 -16.72
N VAL A 12 -5.58 21.60 -17.84
CA VAL A 12 -5.38 22.51 -18.97
C VAL A 12 -5.85 21.95 -20.30
N LYS A 13 -6.03 20.63 -20.40
CA LYS A 13 -6.49 19.93 -21.60
C LYS A 13 -8.01 19.83 -21.59
N GLU A 14 -8.64 20.18 -22.68
CA GLU A 14 -10.06 19.90 -22.86
C GLU A 14 -10.28 18.38 -22.83
N THR A 15 -11.15 17.93 -21.92
CA THR A 15 -11.43 16.51 -21.73
C THR A 15 -12.92 16.28 -21.96
N LYS A 16 -13.24 15.29 -22.79
CA LYS A 16 -14.62 14.84 -22.97
C LYS A 16 -15.03 13.98 -21.78
N CYS A 17 -16.28 14.11 -21.32
CA CYS A 17 -16.76 13.35 -20.16
C CYS A 17 -16.69 11.83 -20.37
N GLU A 18 -16.87 11.35 -21.58
CA GLU A 18 -16.75 9.94 -21.96
C GLU A 18 -15.34 9.34 -21.79
N ASN A 19 -14.31 10.19 -21.61
CA ASN A 19 -12.92 9.77 -21.39
C ASN A 19 -12.52 9.88 -19.90
N VAL A 20 -13.46 10.13 -19.01
CA VAL A 20 -13.22 10.24 -17.56
C VAL A 20 -13.84 9.04 -16.87
N PHE A 21 -12.99 8.15 -16.33
CA PHE A 21 -13.45 7.01 -15.55
C PHE A 21 -13.99 7.47 -14.20
N THR A 22 -15.18 6.97 -13.85
CA THR A 22 -15.84 7.23 -12.57
C THR A 22 -16.39 5.94 -11.96
N PRO A 23 -16.80 5.91 -10.68
CA PRO A 23 -17.40 4.72 -10.08
C PRO A 23 -18.67 4.21 -10.78
N GLU A 24 -19.36 5.07 -11.53
CA GLU A 24 -20.52 4.69 -12.35
C GLU A 24 -20.13 3.81 -13.56
N ASP A 25 -18.86 3.81 -13.94
CA ASP A 25 -18.31 3.02 -15.04
C ASP A 25 -17.83 1.62 -14.61
N PHE A 26 -17.99 1.26 -13.33
CA PHE A 26 -17.60 -0.06 -12.86
C PHE A 26 -18.32 -1.17 -13.63
N ASN A 27 -17.53 -2.09 -14.18
CA ASN A 27 -18.04 -3.29 -14.81
C ASN A 27 -18.53 -4.33 -13.78
N GLU A 28 -19.14 -5.42 -14.25
CA GLU A 28 -19.70 -6.46 -13.38
C GLU A 28 -18.65 -7.08 -12.44
N GLU A 29 -17.43 -7.32 -12.94
CA GLU A 29 -16.33 -7.88 -12.15
C GLU A 29 -15.89 -6.91 -11.02
N GLN A 30 -15.79 -5.62 -11.31
CA GLN A 30 -15.48 -4.58 -10.33
C GLN A 30 -16.59 -4.44 -9.27
N ILE A 31 -17.85 -4.54 -9.70
CA ILE A 31 -19.00 -4.54 -8.78
C ILE A 31 -18.94 -5.77 -7.86
N MET A 32 -18.68 -6.96 -8.39
CA MET A 32 -18.53 -8.18 -7.60
C MET A 32 -17.37 -8.08 -6.61
N MET A 33 -16.23 -7.56 -7.05
CA MET A 33 -15.06 -7.33 -6.16
C MET A 33 -15.40 -6.35 -5.05
N ARG A 34 -16.03 -5.21 -5.37
CA ARG A 34 -16.50 -4.24 -4.40
C ARG A 34 -17.39 -4.88 -3.32
N ASP A 35 -18.38 -5.63 -3.74
CA ASP A 35 -19.37 -6.23 -2.84
C ASP A 35 -18.72 -7.30 -1.95
N SER A 36 -17.78 -8.07 -2.48
CA SER A 36 -16.98 -9.05 -1.73
C SER A 36 -16.10 -8.38 -0.67
N VAL A 37 -15.42 -7.28 -1.02
CA VAL A 37 -14.60 -6.53 -0.05
C VAL A 37 -15.47 -5.89 1.03
N LYS A 38 -16.63 -5.33 0.68
CA LYS A 38 -17.58 -4.76 1.67
C LYS A 38 -18.06 -5.82 2.65
N GLU A 39 -18.43 -7.01 2.16
CA GLU A 39 -18.83 -8.12 3.01
C GLU A 39 -17.72 -8.54 3.98
N PHE A 40 -16.49 -8.67 3.50
CA PHE A 40 -15.33 -8.95 4.33
C PHE A 40 -15.11 -7.87 5.40
N VAL A 41 -15.17 -6.60 5.01
CA VAL A 41 -15.00 -5.47 5.93
C VAL A 41 -16.08 -5.47 7.03
N ASP A 42 -17.32 -5.71 6.67
CA ASP A 42 -18.43 -5.72 7.63
C ASP A 42 -18.31 -6.90 8.62
N LYS A 43 -17.94 -8.09 8.14
CA LYS A 43 -17.85 -9.31 8.96
C LYS A 43 -16.57 -9.38 9.79
N GLU A 44 -15.42 -9.10 9.20
CA GLU A 44 -14.12 -9.34 9.81
C GLU A 44 -13.54 -8.09 10.50
N LEU A 45 -13.85 -6.90 10.01
CA LEU A 45 -13.26 -5.67 10.53
C LEU A 45 -14.23 -4.88 11.39
N TRP A 46 -15.39 -4.51 10.84
CA TRP A 46 -16.36 -3.65 11.53
C TRP A 46 -16.96 -4.32 12.75
N ALA A 47 -17.36 -5.58 12.64
CA ALA A 47 -17.89 -6.38 13.75
C ALA A 47 -16.88 -6.55 14.90
N HIS A 48 -15.58 -6.42 14.60
CA HIS A 48 -14.48 -6.66 15.54
C HIS A 48 -13.58 -5.45 15.77
N LYS A 49 -14.03 -4.23 15.44
CA LYS A 49 -13.25 -2.99 15.58
C LYS A 49 -12.59 -2.81 16.95
N ASP A 50 -13.24 -3.29 18.01
CA ASP A 50 -12.72 -3.20 19.37
C ASP A 50 -11.40 -3.97 19.57
N LYS A 51 -11.15 -5.04 18.82
CA LYS A 51 -9.88 -5.77 18.86
C LYS A 51 -8.75 -4.92 18.30
N PHE A 52 -9.00 -4.22 17.20
CA PHE A 52 -8.02 -3.30 16.62
C PHE A 52 -7.73 -2.12 17.56
N GLU A 53 -8.75 -1.55 18.20
CA GLU A 53 -8.56 -0.48 19.18
C GLU A 53 -7.76 -0.94 20.42
N LYS A 54 -7.90 -2.20 20.82
CA LYS A 54 -7.12 -2.83 21.91
C LYS A 54 -5.73 -3.29 21.49
N LYS A 55 -5.32 -3.05 20.22
CA LYS A 55 -4.03 -3.45 19.65
C LYS A 55 -3.81 -4.97 19.64
N ASP A 56 -4.85 -5.73 19.30
CA ASP A 56 -4.73 -7.17 19.10
C ASP A 56 -4.01 -7.44 17.77
N TYR A 57 -2.67 -7.47 17.82
CA TYR A 57 -1.84 -7.70 16.64
C TYR A 57 -1.99 -9.11 16.07
N ALA A 58 -2.27 -10.10 16.91
CA ALA A 58 -2.53 -11.46 16.46
C ALA A 58 -3.82 -11.52 15.63
N TYR A 59 -4.86 -10.79 16.05
CA TYR A 59 -6.07 -10.66 15.27
C TYR A 59 -5.85 -9.92 13.96
N THR A 60 -5.02 -8.88 13.97
CA THR A 60 -4.63 -8.16 12.74
C THR A 60 -3.93 -9.10 11.76
N GLU A 61 -2.97 -9.89 12.22
CA GLU A 61 -2.26 -10.89 11.40
C GLU A 61 -3.23 -11.93 10.84
N GLN A 62 -4.12 -12.48 11.68
CA GLN A 62 -5.11 -13.47 11.23
C GLN A 62 -6.07 -12.89 10.17
N THR A 63 -6.52 -11.66 10.37
CA THR A 63 -7.42 -10.99 9.42
C THR A 63 -6.70 -10.70 8.08
N MET A 64 -5.40 -10.41 8.11
CA MET A 64 -4.58 -10.32 6.90
C MET A 64 -4.53 -11.65 6.15
N ARG A 65 -4.39 -12.79 6.86
CA ARG A 65 -4.46 -14.14 6.24
C ARG A 65 -5.82 -14.41 5.61
N ASN A 66 -6.90 -14.02 6.29
CA ASN A 66 -8.25 -14.16 5.76
C ASN A 66 -8.44 -13.33 4.47
N ALA A 67 -7.88 -12.10 4.42
CA ALA A 67 -7.88 -11.27 3.22
C ALA A 67 -7.07 -11.92 2.07
N GLY A 68 -5.95 -12.57 2.38
CA GLY A 68 -5.15 -13.34 1.42
C GLY A 68 -5.91 -14.53 0.85
N ALA A 69 -6.61 -15.29 1.70
CA ALA A 69 -7.44 -16.42 1.27
C ALA A 69 -8.58 -16.01 0.32
N LEU A 70 -9.03 -14.76 0.38
CA LEU A 70 -10.01 -14.18 -0.55
C LEU A 70 -9.37 -13.51 -1.78
N GLY A 71 -8.05 -13.58 -1.93
CA GLY A 71 -7.31 -13.00 -3.05
C GLY A 71 -7.04 -11.50 -2.94
N PHE A 72 -7.50 -10.80 -1.90
CA PHE A 72 -7.39 -9.35 -1.80
C PHE A 72 -5.93 -8.86 -1.67
N LEU A 73 -5.02 -9.68 -1.16
CA LEU A 73 -3.60 -9.33 -1.09
C LEU A 73 -2.90 -9.45 -2.45
N GLY A 74 -3.46 -10.22 -3.36
CA GLY A 74 -2.88 -10.53 -4.67
C GLY A 74 -3.58 -9.83 -5.86
N VAL A 75 -4.43 -8.81 -5.64
CA VAL A 75 -5.23 -8.18 -6.70
C VAL A 75 -4.37 -7.68 -7.87
N ALA A 76 -3.29 -6.96 -7.59
CA ALA A 76 -2.36 -6.43 -8.60
C ALA A 76 -1.26 -7.43 -9.00
N VAL A 77 -1.14 -8.55 -8.30
CA VAL A 77 -0.10 -9.55 -8.58
C VAL A 77 -0.49 -10.35 -9.82
N PRO A 78 0.40 -10.54 -10.81
CA PRO A 78 0.11 -11.35 -11.98
C PRO A 78 -0.30 -12.79 -11.62
N GLU A 79 -1.19 -13.38 -12.42
CA GLU A 79 -1.66 -14.76 -12.24
C GLU A 79 -0.53 -15.79 -12.22
N ALA A 80 0.54 -15.56 -13.00
CA ALA A 80 1.74 -16.40 -13.03
C ALA A 80 2.42 -16.57 -11.66
N TYR A 81 2.15 -15.66 -10.71
CA TYR A 81 2.64 -15.70 -9.33
C TYR A 81 1.51 -15.88 -8.31
N GLY A 82 0.36 -16.42 -8.74
CA GLY A 82 -0.75 -16.73 -7.84
C GLY A 82 -1.61 -15.54 -7.42
N GLY A 83 -1.50 -14.41 -8.09
CA GLY A 83 -2.38 -13.26 -7.92
C GLY A 83 -3.61 -13.31 -8.81
N LEU A 84 -4.40 -12.23 -8.83
CA LEU A 84 -5.59 -12.09 -9.66
C LEU A 84 -5.32 -11.37 -10.98
N GLY A 85 -4.15 -10.76 -11.17
CA GLY A 85 -3.78 -10.07 -12.40
C GLY A 85 -4.69 -8.89 -12.75
N MET A 86 -5.43 -8.35 -11.77
CA MET A 86 -6.39 -7.29 -12.01
C MET A 86 -5.70 -5.93 -12.10
N GLY A 87 -6.24 -5.05 -12.92
CA GLY A 87 -5.64 -3.76 -13.19
C GLY A 87 -5.68 -2.76 -12.03
N PHE A 88 -5.17 -1.56 -12.32
CA PHE A 88 -4.94 -0.52 -11.32
C PHE A 88 -6.26 0.00 -10.70
N VAL A 89 -7.35 0.05 -11.45
CA VAL A 89 -8.68 0.42 -10.94
C VAL A 89 -9.15 -0.55 -9.87
N ASN A 90 -9.01 -1.87 -10.08
CA ASN A 90 -9.36 -2.87 -9.08
C ASN A 90 -8.48 -2.76 -7.81
N THR A 91 -7.21 -2.43 -7.98
CA THR A 91 -6.30 -2.16 -6.86
C THR A 91 -6.77 -0.96 -6.03
N ALA A 92 -7.16 0.13 -6.67
CA ALA A 92 -7.72 1.31 -6.01
C ALA A 92 -9.04 0.97 -5.29
N LEU A 93 -9.93 0.23 -5.96
CA LEU A 93 -11.23 -0.21 -5.42
C LEU A 93 -11.05 -1.04 -4.13
N VAL A 94 -10.16 -2.02 -4.13
CA VAL A 94 -9.92 -2.82 -2.92
C VAL A 94 -9.35 -1.96 -1.79
N CYS A 95 -8.41 -1.05 -2.09
CA CYS A 95 -7.87 -0.11 -1.09
C CYS A 95 -8.95 0.82 -0.53
N ASP A 96 -9.86 1.30 -1.37
CA ASP A 96 -11.01 2.12 -0.97
C ASP A 96 -11.84 1.38 0.08
N TYR A 97 -12.43 0.26 -0.28
CA TYR A 97 -13.40 -0.42 0.59
C TYR A 97 -12.77 -1.07 1.83
N ILE A 98 -11.53 -1.54 1.76
CA ILE A 98 -10.78 -2.05 2.93
C ILE A 98 -10.63 -0.98 4.03
N SER A 99 -10.63 0.29 3.67
CA SER A 99 -10.51 1.39 4.64
C SER A 99 -11.75 1.61 5.52
N GLY A 100 -12.87 0.98 5.18
CA GLY A 100 -14.20 1.31 5.72
C GLY A 100 -14.42 1.04 7.21
N ALA A 101 -13.56 0.26 7.86
CA ALA A 101 -13.76 -0.07 9.27
C ALA A 101 -12.69 0.54 10.19
N THR A 102 -11.41 0.41 9.84
CA THR A 102 -10.31 0.87 10.68
C THR A 102 -9.08 1.18 9.85
N GLY A 103 -8.49 2.36 10.07
CA GLY A 103 -7.21 2.76 9.48
C GLY A 103 -6.05 1.86 9.91
N SER A 104 -6.14 1.17 11.04
CA SER A 104 -5.13 0.21 11.49
C SER A 104 -4.96 -0.95 10.51
N PHE A 105 -6.06 -1.60 10.14
CA PHE A 105 -6.03 -2.71 9.18
C PHE A 105 -5.66 -2.22 7.77
N SER A 106 -6.28 -1.14 7.32
CA SER A 106 -6.00 -0.52 6.02
C SER A 106 -4.51 -0.18 5.86
N THR A 107 -3.85 0.30 6.92
CA THR A 107 -2.40 0.58 6.91
C THR A 107 -1.58 -0.69 6.81
N ALA A 108 -1.91 -1.74 7.58
CA ALA A 108 -1.20 -3.03 7.50
C ALA A 108 -1.35 -3.67 6.12
N PHE A 109 -2.57 -3.64 5.57
CA PHE A 109 -2.89 -4.11 4.23
C PHE A 109 -2.12 -3.34 3.14
N GLY A 110 -2.18 -1.99 3.20
CA GLY A 110 -1.52 -1.12 2.22
C GLY A 110 0.01 -1.23 2.26
N ALA A 111 0.61 -1.35 3.46
CA ALA A 111 2.04 -1.56 3.61
C ALA A 111 2.48 -2.89 2.99
N HIS A 112 1.71 -3.96 3.23
CA HIS A 112 1.99 -5.27 2.65
C HIS A 112 1.83 -5.29 1.12
N THR A 113 0.64 -4.96 0.60
CA THR A 113 0.32 -5.06 -0.83
C THR A 113 1.01 -4.01 -1.69
N GLY A 114 1.42 -2.89 -1.09
CA GLY A 114 2.16 -1.82 -1.76
C GLY A 114 3.66 -1.99 -1.59
N ILE A 115 4.21 -1.32 -0.58
CA ILE A 115 5.65 -1.18 -0.42
C ILE A 115 6.38 -2.47 0.02
N GLY A 116 5.66 -3.46 0.58
CA GLY A 116 6.23 -4.76 0.96
C GLY A 116 6.30 -5.78 -0.18
N THR A 117 5.35 -5.78 -1.11
CA THR A 117 5.23 -6.77 -2.20
C THR A 117 5.69 -6.21 -3.55
N MET A 118 5.23 -5.01 -3.93
CA MET A 118 5.50 -4.43 -5.25
C MET A 118 6.98 -4.30 -5.62
N PRO A 119 7.93 -3.96 -4.71
CA PRO A 119 9.33 -3.92 -5.09
C PRO A 119 9.84 -5.24 -5.65
N ILE A 120 9.38 -6.38 -5.13
CA ILE A 120 9.75 -7.71 -5.66
C ILE A 120 9.06 -7.95 -7.01
N THR A 121 7.76 -7.64 -7.11
CA THR A 121 7.00 -7.83 -8.36
C THR A 121 7.56 -7.01 -9.52
N LEU A 122 7.98 -5.75 -9.24
CA LEU A 122 8.42 -4.80 -10.27
C LEU A 122 9.93 -4.86 -10.56
N TYR A 123 10.75 -5.29 -9.61
CA TYR A 123 12.21 -5.21 -9.74
C TYR A 123 12.93 -6.54 -9.48
N GLY A 124 12.21 -7.55 -9.02
CA GLY A 124 12.78 -8.86 -8.77
C GLY A 124 13.16 -9.61 -10.05
N THR A 125 14.17 -10.49 -9.95
CA THR A 125 14.42 -11.50 -10.98
C THR A 125 13.28 -12.51 -11.01
N GLU A 126 13.22 -13.33 -12.05
CA GLU A 126 12.18 -14.36 -12.15
C GLU A 126 12.23 -15.33 -10.95
N GLU A 127 13.44 -15.73 -10.53
CA GLU A 127 13.67 -16.59 -9.37
C GLU A 127 13.19 -15.94 -8.08
N GLN A 128 13.45 -14.64 -7.88
CA GLN A 128 12.97 -13.90 -6.72
C GLN A 128 11.44 -13.81 -6.73
N LYS A 129 10.82 -13.50 -7.86
CA LYS A 129 9.37 -13.44 -8.01
C LYS A 129 8.72 -14.79 -7.68
N GLN A 130 9.20 -15.87 -8.28
CA GLN A 130 8.67 -17.22 -8.04
C GLN A 130 8.82 -17.66 -6.59
N LYS A 131 9.89 -17.24 -5.92
CA LYS A 131 10.15 -17.60 -4.52
C LYS A 131 9.26 -16.86 -3.53
N TYR A 132 9.05 -15.56 -3.73
CA TYR A 132 8.46 -14.67 -2.72
C TYR A 132 7.02 -14.27 -3.03
N VAL A 133 6.71 -13.94 -4.29
CA VAL A 133 5.44 -13.30 -4.62
C VAL A 133 4.22 -14.18 -4.37
N PRO A 134 4.22 -15.51 -4.68
CA PRO A 134 3.08 -16.37 -4.37
C PRO A 134 2.72 -16.41 -2.89
N LYS A 135 3.72 -16.44 -2.02
CA LYS A 135 3.52 -16.45 -0.56
C LYS A 135 2.99 -15.12 -0.03
N LEU A 136 3.42 -14.01 -0.65
CA LEU A 136 2.93 -12.68 -0.30
C LEU A 136 1.49 -12.47 -0.81
N ALA A 137 1.17 -12.91 -2.03
CA ALA A 137 -0.16 -12.80 -2.61
C ALA A 137 -1.21 -13.64 -1.86
N SER A 138 -0.83 -14.83 -1.38
CA SER A 138 -1.73 -15.70 -0.60
C SER A 138 -1.89 -15.30 0.86
N GLY A 139 -1.01 -14.43 1.40
CA GLY A 139 -0.97 -14.13 2.84
C GLY A 139 -0.32 -15.23 3.68
N GLU A 140 0.38 -16.18 3.08
CA GLU A 140 1.28 -17.09 3.80
C GLU A 140 2.41 -16.32 4.46
N TRP A 141 3.00 -15.36 3.73
CA TRP A 141 4.02 -14.45 4.19
C TRP A 141 3.56 -13.00 4.10
N PHE A 142 4.10 -12.16 4.98
CA PHE A 142 3.85 -10.73 4.97
C PHE A 142 5.13 -9.94 4.71
N GLY A 143 4.96 -8.86 3.95
CA GLY A 143 6.04 -7.94 3.60
C GLY A 143 6.05 -6.69 4.46
N SER A 144 7.25 -6.16 4.70
CA SER A 144 7.49 -4.84 5.26
C SER A 144 8.56 -4.07 4.48
N TYR A 145 8.72 -2.79 4.81
CA TYR A 145 9.54 -1.86 4.02
C TYR A 145 10.45 -1.04 4.92
N CYS A 146 11.73 -1.30 4.83
CA CYS A 146 12.75 -0.78 5.73
C CYS A 146 13.60 0.31 5.04
N LEU A 147 13.01 1.49 4.82
CA LEU A 147 13.68 2.66 4.22
C LEU A 147 14.15 3.64 5.30
N THR A 148 13.19 4.14 6.09
CA THR A 148 13.41 5.25 7.04
C THR A 148 14.40 4.89 8.15
N GLU A 149 15.29 5.83 8.45
CA GLU A 149 16.26 5.73 9.55
C GLU A 149 16.11 6.94 10.49
N PRO A 150 16.65 6.89 11.74
CA PRO A 150 16.56 8.01 12.67
C PRO A 150 17.10 9.34 12.11
N GLY A 151 18.10 9.28 11.22
CA GLY A 151 18.70 10.45 10.58
C GLY A 151 18.33 10.65 9.11
N ALA A 152 17.45 9.80 8.53
CA ALA A 152 17.11 9.82 7.12
C ALA A 152 15.61 9.56 6.92
N GLY A 153 14.82 10.62 6.95
CA GLY A 153 13.38 10.61 6.64
C GLY A 153 13.12 11.15 5.25
N SER A 154 12.92 12.47 5.11
CA SER A 154 12.68 13.12 3.80
C SER A 154 13.86 12.96 2.84
N ASP A 155 15.08 13.03 3.35
CA ASP A 155 16.30 12.70 2.58
C ASP A 155 16.61 11.19 2.71
N ALA A 156 15.78 10.37 2.09
CA ALA A 156 15.85 8.92 2.21
C ALA A 156 17.16 8.31 1.67
N ASN A 157 17.80 8.97 0.66
CA ASN A 157 19.07 8.50 0.13
C ASN A 157 20.26 8.78 1.06
N SER A 158 20.08 9.51 2.17
CA SER A 158 21.14 9.78 3.17
C SER A 158 21.24 8.69 4.26
N GLY A 159 20.48 7.58 4.13
CA GLY A 159 20.50 6.45 5.06
C GLY A 159 21.92 5.91 5.32
N LYS A 160 22.20 5.50 6.56
CA LYS A 160 23.52 5.05 7.05
C LYS A 160 23.61 3.53 7.24
N THR A 161 22.52 2.80 7.10
CA THR A 161 22.54 1.32 7.11
C THR A 161 23.48 0.85 6.01
N LYS A 162 24.46 0.01 6.38
CA LYS A 162 25.52 -0.48 5.49
C LYS A 162 25.31 -1.94 5.13
N ALA A 163 25.77 -2.30 3.94
CA ALA A 163 25.89 -3.66 3.47
C ALA A 163 27.36 -3.89 3.04
N VAL A 164 28.00 -4.90 3.60
CA VAL A 164 29.40 -5.25 3.29
C VAL A 164 29.42 -6.65 2.70
N LEU A 165 30.08 -6.85 1.57
CA LEU A 165 30.23 -8.17 0.98
C LEU A 165 31.09 -9.06 1.86
N SER A 166 30.62 -10.28 2.15
CA SER A 166 31.40 -11.26 2.90
C SER A 166 32.70 -11.67 2.18
N ALA A 167 33.70 -12.13 2.91
CA ALA A 167 35.00 -12.49 2.35
C ALA A 167 34.93 -13.60 1.29
N ASP A 168 33.94 -14.48 1.37
CA ASP A 168 33.68 -15.55 0.39
C ASP A 168 32.81 -15.10 -0.78
N GLY A 169 32.32 -13.85 -0.76
CA GLY A 169 31.49 -13.26 -1.83
C GLY A 169 30.07 -13.83 -1.94
N THR A 170 29.59 -14.60 -0.97
CA THR A 170 28.28 -15.28 -1.06
C THR A 170 27.14 -14.50 -0.40
N HIS A 171 27.45 -13.58 0.51
CA HIS A 171 26.46 -12.83 1.29
C HIS A 171 26.83 -11.36 1.44
N TYR A 172 25.84 -10.52 1.60
CA TYR A 172 26.01 -9.21 2.20
C TYR A 172 25.75 -9.28 3.71
N LEU A 173 26.55 -8.60 4.51
CA LEU A 173 26.36 -8.41 5.94
C LEU A 173 25.76 -7.02 6.13
N ILE A 174 24.47 -6.98 6.50
CA ILE A 174 23.76 -5.72 6.72
C ILE A 174 23.83 -5.32 8.19
N SER A 175 24.24 -4.07 8.45
CA SER A 175 24.28 -3.48 9.79
C SER A 175 23.70 -2.07 9.79
N GLY A 176 22.81 -1.79 10.74
CA GLY A 176 22.16 -0.49 10.86
C GLY A 176 20.84 -0.55 11.60
N GLN A 177 20.09 0.56 11.53
CA GLN A 177 18.82 0.72 12.22
C GLN A 177 17.78 1.31 11.29
N LYS A 178 16.59 0.74 11.29
CA LYS A 178 15.42 1.29 10.61
C LYS A 178 14.33 1.67 11.63
N MET A 179 13.53 2.67 11.28
CA MET A 179 12.57 3.28 12.19
C MET A 179 11.17 3.33 11.57
N TRP A 180 10.17 3.12 12.41
CA TRP A 180 8.75 3.16 12.05
C TRP A 180 8.33 2.16 10.98
N ILE A 181 8.82 0.93 11.10
CA ILE A 181 8.59 -0.11 10.10
C ILE A 181 7.23 -0.79 10.34
N SER A 182 6.29 -0.52 9.42
CA SER A 182 4.97 -1.16 9.42
C SER A 182 5.09 -2.66 9.16
N ASN A 183 4.23 -3.43 9.82
CA ASN A 183 4.18 -4.89 9.77
C ASN A 183 5.42 -5.61 10.35
N ALA A 184 6.40 -4.88 10.91
CA ALA A 184 7.63 -5.50 11.42
C ALA A 184 7.36 -6.59 12.48
N GLY A 185 6.29 -6.46 13.27
CA GLY A 185 5.96 -7.43 14.32
C GLY A 185 5.48 -8.80 13.81
N PHE A 186 5.06 -8.90 12.53
CA PHE A 186 4.55 -10.15 11.97
C PHE A 186 5.01 -10.43 10.52
N CYS A 187 5.87 -9.61 9.93
CA CYS A 187 6.38 -9.85 8.58
C CYS A 187 7.31 -11.08 8.51
N ASN A 188 7.47 -11.61 7.31
CA ASN A 188 8.40 -12.67 6.96
C ASN A 188 9.46 -12.19 5.96
N VAL A 189 9.17 -11.09 5.25
CA VAL A 189 10.06 -10.48 4.28
C VAL A 189 10.14 -8.97 4.54
N MET A 190 11.37 -8.45 4.52
CA MET A 190 11.66 -7.03 4.63
C MET A 190 12.36 -6.55 3.36
N ILE A 191 11.83 -5.51 2.72
CA ILE A 191 12.55 -4.78 1.67
C ILE A 191 13.46 -3.79 2.37
N VAL A 192 14.74 -4.08 2.41
CA VAL A 192 15.73 -3.29 3.16
C VAL A 192 16.60 -2.48 2.22
N PHE A 193 16.71 -1.19 2.49
CA PHE A 193 17.60 -0.31 1.75
C PHE A 193 18.87 -0.05 2.57
N ALA A 194 20.01 -0.40 1.99
CA ALA A 194 21.31 -0.24 2.62
C ALA A 194 22.33 0.27 1.60
N ARG A 195 23.38 0.89 2.08
CA ARG A 195 24.48 1.39 1.27
C ARG A 195 25.57 0.32 1.19
N ILE A 196 25.92 -0.10 -0.01
CA ILE A 196 27.04 -1.02 -0.19
C ILE A 196 28.33 -0.21 -0.05
N GLU A 197 29.14 -0.55 0.95
CA GLU A 197 30.42 0.14 1.24
C GLU A 197 30.23 1.66 1.32
N ASP A 198 30.89 2.41 0.43
CA ASP A 198 30.84 3.87 0.36
C ASP A 198 30.09 4.39 -0.88
N ASP A 199 29.19 3.57 -1.45
CA ASP A 199 28.38 3.98 -2.60
C ASP A 199 27.60 5.26 -2.34
N LYS A 200 27.42 6.08 -3.36
CA LYS A 200 26.63 7.31 -3.29
C LYS A 200 25.14 7.02 -3.03
N ASN A 201 24.62 5.97 -3.65
CA ASN A 201 23.21 5.61 -3.60
C ASN A 201 23.01 4.35 -2.76
N ILE A 202 21.81 4.23 -2.19
CA ILE A 202 21.35 3.02 -1.51
C ILE A 202 21.00 1.92 -2.52
N THR A 203 21.09 0.67 -2.06
CA THR A 203 20.70 -0.56 -2.79
C THR A 203 19.56 -1.25 -2.06
N GLY A 204 18.65 -1.86 -2.79
CA GLY A 204 17.54 -2.65 -2.23
C GLY A 204 17.91 -4.11 -2.03
N PHE A 205 17.45 -4.70 -0.94
CA PHE A 205 17.65 -6.11 -0.60
C PHE A 205 16.35 -6.76 -0.14
N ILE A 206 16.12 -8.01 -0.54
CA ILE A 206 15.07 -8.87 0.01
C ILE A 206 15.66 -9.60 1.21
N VAL A 207 15.21 -9.27 2.40
CA VAL A 207 15.69 -9.87 3.65
C VAL A 207 14.60 -10.74 4.25
N GLU A 208 14.85 -12.04 4.34
CA GLU A 208 13.95 -12.96 5.05
C GLU A 208 14.07 -12.74 6.56
N TYR A 209 12.93 -12.72 7.23
CA TYR A 209 12.86 -12.62 8.68
C TYR A 209 12.06 -13.79 9.25
N ASP A 210 12.77 -14.61 9.99
CA ASP A 210 12.21 -15.73 10.74
C ASP A 210 12.26 -15.41 12.25
N ARG A 211 11.09 -15.43 12.89
CA ARG A 211 10.96 -15.14 14.32
C ARG A 211 11.65 -16.17 15.22
N GLU A 212 11.91 -17.36 14.70
CA GLU A 212 12.61 -18.45 15.40
C GLU A 212 14.12 -18.43 15.14
N ASN A 213 14.54 -17.87 13.98
CA ASN A 213 15.94 -17.74 13.60
C ASN A 213 16.25 -16.30 13.18
N LEU A 214 16.58 -15.46 14.13
CA LEU A 214 16.65 -14.00 13.97
C LEU A 214 17.74 -13.49 13.02
N ASN A 215 18.75 -14.27 12.71
CA ASN A 215 19.85 -13.91 11.79
C ASN A 215 20.40 -12.47 12.02
N GLY A 216 20.62 -12.09 13.29
CA GLY A 216 21.11 -10.77 13.66
C GLY A 216 20.08 -9.65 13.60
N ILE A 217 18.79 -9.94 13.32
CA ILE A 217 17.69 -8.96 13.33
C ILE A 217 17.07 -8.91 14.71
N THR A 218 16.89 -7.72 15.26
CA THR A 218 16.13 -7.49 16.48
C THR A 218 15.10 -6.39 16.26
N LEU A 219 13.94 -6.55 16.91
CA LEU A 219 12.86 -5.57 16.83
C LEU A 219 12.80 -4.76 18.13
N GLY A 220 12.58 -3.45 18.01
CA GLY A 220 12.21 -2.59 19.12
C GLY A 220 10.78 -2.86 19.61
N GLU A 221 10.38 -2.13 20.62
CA GLU A 221 9.00 -2.12 21.13
C GLU A 221 8.03 -1.59 20.08
N GLU A 222 6.73 -1.92 20.25
CA GLU A 222 5.66 -1.32 19.43
C GLU A 222 5.58 0.18 19.68
N GLU A 223 5.56 0.97 18.62
CA GLU A 223 5.47 2.42 18.69
C GLU A 223 4.14 2.89 19.33
N HIS A 224 4.24 3.90 20.20
CA HIS A 224 3.09 4.57 20.78
C HIS A 224 2.53 5.61 19.81
N LYS A 225 1.51 5.22 19.02
CA LYS A 225 0.92 6.06 17.97
C LYS A 225 -0.39 6.69 18.42
N LEU A 226 -0.70 7.88 17.88
CA LEU A 226 -1.98 8.58 18.12
C LEU A 226 -3.13 7.91 17.35
N GLY A 227 -2.87 7.39 16.14
CA GLY A 227 -3.81 6.66 15.29
C GLY A 227 -3.20 5.41 14.71
N ILE A 228 -3.95 4.66 13.89
CA ILE A 228 -3.54 3.39 13.26
C ILE A 228 -2.86 2.43 14.25
N ARG A 229 -3.41 2.31 15.44
CA ARG A 229 -2.74 1.75 16.61
C ARG A 229 -2.51 0.25 16.52
N ALA A 230 -3.38 -0.48 15.83
CA ALA A 230 -3.26 -1.92 15.62
C ALA A 230 -2.47 -2.31 14.35
N SER A 231 -1.91 -1.37 13.62
CA SER A 231 -0.84 -1.65 12.65
C SER A 231 0.46 -1.77 13.42
N SER A 232 1.07 -2.97 13.47
CA SER A 232 2.37 -3.15 14.12
C SER A 232 3.40 -2.22 13.48
N THR A 233 4.09 -1.44 14.30
CA THR A 233 5.09 -0.49 13.84
C THR A 233 6.24 -0.49 14.83
N ARG A 234 7.43 -0.88 14.38
CA ARG A 234 8.60 -1.06 15.24
C ARG A 234 9.86 -0.49 14.62
N GLN A 235 10.87 -0.30 15.44
CA GLN A 235 12.25 -0.17 15.00
C GLN A 235 12.79 -1.55 14.63
N VAL A 236 13.69 -1.59 13.64
CA VAL A 236 14.37 -2.81 13.23
C VAL A 236 15.88 -2.57 13.27
N PHE A 237 16.58 -3.42 13.97
CA PHE A 237 18.04 -3.36 14.10
C PHE A 237 18.64 -4.56 13.37
N PHE A 238 19.63 -4.28 12.53
CA PHE A 238 20.42 -5.27 11.79
C PHE A 238 21.83 -5.29 12.37
N ASN A 239 22.30 -6.47 12.75
CA ASN A 239 23.65 -6.68 13.27
C ASN A 239 24.32 -7.80 12.47
N GLU A 240 25.09 -7.41 11.45
CA GLU A 240 25.73 -8.34 10.51
C GLU A 240 24.74 -9.37 9.94
N THR A 241 23.50 -8.93 9.67
CA THR A 241 22.45 -9.76 9.09
C THR A 241 22.91 -10.30 7.76
N LYS A 242 22.98 -11.63 7.64
CA LYS A 242 23.43 -12.32 6.42
C LYS A 242 22.31 -12.33 5.39
N VAL A 243 22.57 -11.75 4.23
CA VAL A 243 21.66 -11.69 3.10
C VAL A 243 22.37 -12.25 1.86
N PRO A 244 21.88 -13.33 1.24
CA PRO A 244 22.48 -13.91 0.05
C PRO A 244 22.64 -12.85 -1.06
N VAL A 245 23.71 -12.92 -1.85
CA VAL A 245 23.95 -11.95 -2.92
C VAL A 245 22.84 -11.94 -3.96
N GLU A 246 22.21 -13.06 -4.21
CA GLU A 246 21.06 -13.23 -5.09
C GLU A 246 19.77 -12.54 -4.59
N ASN A 247 19.76 -12.11 -3.32
CA ASN A 247 18.64 -11.33 -2.76
C ASN A 247 18.83 -9.81 -2.93
N MET A 248 19.85 -9.35 -3.63
CA MET A 248 19.92 -7.96 -4.08
C MET A 248 18.80 -7.70 -5.10
N LEU A 249 18.01 -6.64 -4.88
CA LEU A 249 16.88 -6.29 -5.70
C LEU A 249 17.31 -5.32 -6.80
N ALA A 250 17.07 -5.67 -8.05
CA ALA A 250 17.58 -4.99 -9.23
C ALA A 250 19.12 -4.90 -9.22
N GLY A 251 19.70 -3.71 -9.34
CA GLY A 251 21.13 -3.46 -9.39
C GLY A 251 21.70 -2.69 -8.21
N ARG A 252 23.03 -2.76 -8.03
CA ARG A 252 23.77 -1.98 -7.05
C ARG A 252 23.55 -0.48 -7.29
N GLY A 253 23.13 0.26 -6.24
CA GLY A 253 22.86 1.69 -6.30
C GLY A 253 21.49 2.09 -6.85
N GLU A 254 20.62 1.13 -7.21
CA GLU A 254 19.28 1.41 -7.73
C GLU A 254 18.18 1.51 -6.65
N GLY A 255 18.53 1.34 -5.39
CA GLY A 255 17.57 1.31 -4.28
C GLY A 255 16.72 2.57 -4.16
N PHE A 256 17.28 3.74 -4.44
CA PHE A 256 16.51 5.00 -4.38
C PHE A 256 15.40 5.05 -5.44
N LYS A 257 15.67 4.58 -6.66
CA LYS A 257 14.68 4.47 -7.74
C LYS A 257 13.56 3.51 -7.35
N ILE A 258 13.91 2.33 -6.83
CA ILE A 258 12.96 1.33 -6.34
C ILE A 258 12.08 1.95 -5.24
N ALA A 259 12.71 2.64 -4.28
CA ALA A 259 12.02 3.26 -3.17
C ALA A 259 11.00 4.31 -3.63
N MET A 260 11.37 5.19 -4.53
CA MET A 260 10.47 6.25 -4.99
C MET A 260 9.31 5.72 -5.82
N ASN A 261 9.53 4.73 -6.68
CA ASN A 261 8.46 4.15 -7.49
C ASN A 261 7.43 3.39 -6.63
N ALA A 262 7.89 2.64 -5.63
CA ALA A 262 6.97 2.01 -4.67
C ALA A 262 6.12 3.05 -3.91
N LEU A 263 6.69 4.19 -3.55
CA LEU A 263 5.98 5.28 -2.88
C LEU A 263 4.99 6.01 -3.82
N ASN A 264 5.29 6.12 -5.12
CA ASN A 264 4.37 6.74 -6.08
C ASN A 264 3.05 5.97 -6.14
N VAL A 265 3.10 4.65 -6.29
CA VAL A 265 1.90 3.79 -6.23
C VAL A 265 1.22 3.90 -4.86
N GLY A 266 2.00 3.90 -3.79
CA GLY A 266 1.51 4.01 -2.41
C GLY A 266 0.68 5.26 -2.16
N ARG A 267 1.02 6.41 -2.76
CA ARG A 267 0.26 7.67 -2.61
C ARG A 267 -1.15 7.57 -3.18
N ILE A 268 -1.31 6.96 -4.36
CA ILE A 268 -2.62 6.80 -5.00
C ILE A 268 -3.47 5.80 -4.24
N LYS A 269 -2.88 4.68 -3.81
CA LYS A 269 -3.54 3.71 -2.95
C LYS A 269 -3.98 4.33 -1.61
N LEU A 270 -3.21 5.25 -1.06
CA LEU A 270 -3.56 5.97 0.15
C LEU A 270 -4.74 6.92 -0.06
N ALA A 271 -4.81 7.60 -1.21
CA ALA A 271 -5.97 8.42 -1.56
C ALA A 271 -7.25 7.57 -1.61
N ALA A 272 -7.21 6.44 -2.31
CA ALA A 272 -8.32 5.49 -2.35
C ALA A 272 -8.70 4.97 -0.95
N ALA A 273 -7.70 4.66 -0.11
CA ALA A 273 -7.91 4.18 1.26
C ALA A 273 -8.50 5.21 2.23
N CYS A 274 -8.91 6.38 1.76
CA CYS A 274 -9.65 7.37 2.56
C CYS A 274 -11.15 7.41 2.22
N LEU A 275 -11.59 6.85 1.10
CA LEU A 275 -12.93 7.11 0.55
C LEU A 275 -14.05 6.41 1.34
N GLU A 276 -13.97 5.11 1.57
CA GLU A 276 -15.04 4.40 2.32
C GLU A 276 -15.11 4.89 3.78
N ALA A 277 -13.97 5.25 4.36
CA ALA A 277 -13.96 5.87 5.69
C ALA A 277 -14.72 7.20 5.72
N GLN A 278 -14.62 8.02 4.67
CA GLN A 278 -15.40 9.26 4.51
C GLN A 278 -16.90 8.94 4.39
N ARG A 279 -17.29 8.02 3.50
CA ARG A 279 -18.70 7.63 3.31
C ARG A 279 -19.36 7.13 4.60
N ARG A 280 -18.65 6.27 5.35
CA ARG A 280 -19.14 5.77 6.66
C ARG A 280 -19.21 6.85 7.73
N THR A 281 -18.23 7.77 7.75
CA THR A 281 -18.23 8.90 8.68
C THR A 281 -19.39 9.83 8.43
N ILE A 282 -19.68 10.17 7.15
CA ILE A 282 -20.83 10.98 6.75
C ILE A 282 -22.13 10.31 7.16
N SER A 283 -22.29 9.01 6.87
CA SER A 283 -23.48 8.25 7.26
C SER A 283 -23.70 8.25 8.78
N GLY A 284 -22.61 8.08 9.55
CA GLY A 284 -22.64 8.17 11.01
C GLY A 284 -23.02 9.56 11.52
N ALA A 285 -22.46 10.60 10.90
CA ALA A 285 -22.78 11.99 11.25
C ALA A 285 -24.24 12.34 10.96
N VAL A 286 -24.78 11.91 9.81
CA VAL A 286 -26.19 12.10 9.44
C VAL A 286 -27.10 11.37 10.43
N LYS A 287 -26.80 10.11 10.75
CA LYS A 287 -27.57 9.33 11.75
C LYS A 287 -27.58 10.05 13.09
N TYR A 288 -26.42 10.42 13.60
CA TYR A 288 -26.29 11.12 14.88
C TYR A 288 -27.05 12.46 14.85
N ALA A 289 -26.94 13.25 13.79
CA ALA A 289 -27.62 14.53 13.68
C ALA A 289 -29.16 14.41 13.69
N ASN A 290 -29.71 13.32 13.17
CA ASN A 290 -31.13 13.03 13.20
C ASN A 290 -31.62 12.52 14.58
N GLU A 291 -30.79 11.87 15.35
CA GLU A 291 -31.12 11.30 16.64
C GLU A 291 -30.87 12.28 17.80
N ARG A 292 -29.85 13.13 17.70
CA ARG A 292 -29.48 14.08 18.76
C ARG A 292 -30.45 15.24 18.86
N MET A 293 -31.12 15.37 19.99
CA MET A 293 -32.08 16.45 20.27
C MET A 293 -31.39 17.60 21.02
N GLN A 294 -31.59 18.85 20.55
CA GLN A 294 -31.33 20.08 21.27
C GLN A 294 -32.43 21.09 20.98
N PHE A 295 -32.82 21.91 21.96
CA PHE A 295 -33.93 22.86 21.82
C PHE A 295 -35.24 22.22 21.36
N ASN A 296 -35.45 20.96 21.75
CA ASN A 296 -36.62 20.12 21.40
C ASN A 296 -36.75 19.78 19.90
N VAL A 297 -35.68 19.89 19.13
CA VAL A 297 -35.60 19.50 17.73
C VAL A 297 -34.31 18.70 17.46
N PRO A 298 -34.29 17.82 16.45
CA PRO A 298 -33.05 17.17 16.06
C PRO A 298 -32.05 18.21 15.54
N ILE A 299 -30.73 18.00 15.84
CA ILE A 299 -29.71 18.98 15.42
C ILE A 299 -29.57 19.07 13.91
N SER A 300 -30.04 18.07 13.14
CA SER A 300 -30.12 18.11 11.67
C SER A 300 -31.03 19.23 11.14
N SER A 301 -31.92 19.81 11.98
CA SER A 301 -32.74 20.96 11.60
C SER A 301 -32.00 22.30 11.58
N PHE A 302 -30.78 22.37 12.17
CA PHE A 302 -30.01 23.59 12.20
C PHE A 302 -29.19 23.78 10.92
N GLY A 303 -29.30 24.99 10.31
CA GLY A 303 -28.58 25.30 9.07
C GLY A 303 -27.08 25.10 9.12
N ALA A 304 -26.44 25.37 10.27
CA ALA A 304 -25.00 25.14 10.46
C ALA A 304 -24.62 23.64 10.35
N ILE A 305 -25.47 22.72 10.85
CA ILE A 305 -25.25 21.26 10.73
C ILE A 305 -25.50 20.82 9.29
N GLN A 306 -26.59 21.32 8.67
CA GLN A 306 -26.90 21.01 7.26
C GLN A 306 -25.76 21.45 6.34
N ALA A 307 -25.21 22.65 6.52
CA ALA A 307 -24.09 23.16 5.73
C ALA A 307 -22.82 22.27 5.88
N LYS A 308 -22.50 21.80 7.11
CA LYS A 308 -21.38 20.91 7.34
C LYS A 308 -21.57 19.54 6.67
N ILE A 309 -22.76 18.95 6.76
CA ILE A 309 -23.06 17.67 6.12
C ILE A 309 -23.00 17.81 4.58
N ALA A 310 -23.52 18.91 4.03
CA ALA A 310 -23.44 19.19 2.61
C ALA A 310 -21.98 19.34 2.13
N GLU A 311 -21.14 20.08 2.88
CA GLU A 311 -19.71 20.23 2.59
C GLU A 311 -18.98 18.87 2.62
N MET A 312 -19.19 18.06 3.68
CA MET A 312 -18.60 16.72 3.79
C MET A 312 -18.98 15.84 2.60
N THR A 313 -20.27 15.84 2.20
CA THR A 313 -20.77 15.04 1.08
C THR A 313 -20.18 15.51 -0.25
N THR A 314 -20.10 16.83 -0.48
CA THR A 314 -19.49 17.40 -1.68
C THR A 314 -18.00 17.03 -1.77
N ASN A 315 -17.26 17.19 -0.69
CA ASN A 315 -15.84 16.85 -0.66
C ASN A 315 -15.61 15.35 -0.92
N CYS A 316 -16.42 14.47 -0.30
CA CYS A 316 -16.34 13.03 -0.54
C CYS A 316 -16.57 12.69 -2.03
N TYR A 317 -17.56 13.31 -2.67
CA TYR A 317 -17.81 13.11 -4.10
C TYR A 317 -16.64 13.58 -4.97
N VAL A 318 -16.05 14.73 -4.65
CA VAL A 318 -14.87 15.25 -5.37
C VAL A 318 -13.66 14.35 -5.20
N ASP A 319 -13.38 13.90 -3.96
CA ASP A 319 -12.25 13.02 -3.66
C ASP A 319 -12.40 11.67 -4.37
N GLU A 320 -13.60 11.11 -4.38
CA GLU A 320 -13.92 9.86 -5.07
C GLU A 320 -13.74 10.01 -6.58
N SER A 321 -14.31 11.06 -7.17
CA SER A 321 -14.19 11.34 -8.60
C SER A 321 -12.75 11.55 -9.03
N ALA A 322 -11.96 12.31 -8.26
CA ALA A 322 -10.54 12.54 -8.55
C ALA A 322 -9.71 11.27 -8.46
N THR A 323 -9.96 10.44 -7.43
CA THR A 323 -9.22 9.20 -7.19
C THR A 323 -9.47 8.17 -8.29
N TYR A 324 -10.73 7.92 -8.64
CA TYR A 324 -11.06 6.94 -9.68
C TYR A 324 -10.70 7.43 -11.09
N ARG A 325 -10.81 8.73 -11.35
CA ARG A 325 -10.26 9.30 -12.57
C ARG A 325 -8.75 9.04 -12.67
N ALA A 326 -7.99 9.31 -11.61
CA ALA A 326 -6.56 9.06 -11.60
C ALA A 326 -6.23 7.55 -11.80
N ALA A 327 -7.00 6.67 -11.15
CA ALA A 327 -6.83 5.23 -11.31
C ALA A 327 -7.13 4.77 -12.75
N GLY A 328 -8.19 5.30 -13.38
CA GLY A 328 -8.54 5.02 -14.77
C GLY A 328 -7.49 5.54 -15.76
N ASP A 329 -7.02 6.77 -15.57
CA ASP A 329 -5.96 7.34 -16.41
C ASP A 329 -4.66 6.53 -16.35
N ILE A 330 -4.27 6.03 -15.16
CA ILE A 330 -3.11 5.16 -14.98
C ILE A 330 -3.34 3.81 -15.67
N GLN A 331 -4.51 3.20 -15.48
CA GLN A 331 -4.89 1.95 -16.13
C GLN A 331 -4.76 2.07 -17.65
N ASN A 332 -5.40 3.08 -18.24
CA ASN A 332 -5.35 3.35 -19.67
C ASN A 332 -3.90 3.55 -20.17
N ARG A 333 -3.04 4.15 -19.35
CA ARG A 333 -1.64 4.37 -19.69
C ARG A 333 -0.84 3.06 -19.69
N ILE A 334 -1.09 2.19 -18.71
CA ILE A 334 -0.47 0.86 -18.63
C ILE A 334 -0.86 0.05 -19.89
N GLU A 335 -2.15 -0.04 -20.18
CA GLU A 335 -2.67 -0.78 -21.33
C GLU A 335 -2.12 -0.25 -22.66
N ALA A 336 -2.00 1.06 -22.82
CA ALA A 336 -1.40 1.65 -24.01
C ALA A 336 0.09 1.28 -24.15
N ARG A 337 0.83 1.21 -23.05
CA ARG A 337 2.24 0.79 -23.05
C ARG A 337 2.39 -0.69 -23.41
N GLU A 338 1.51 -1.54 -22.91
CA GLU A 338 1.46 -2.95 -23.29
C GLU A 338 1.16 -3.13 -24.79
N ALA A 339 0.20 -2.37 -25.32
CA ALA A 339 -0.11 -2.35 -26.74
C ALA A 339 1.05 -1.86 -27.63
N GLU A 340 1.95 -1.03 -27.08
CA GLU A 340 3.22 -0.62 -27.71
C GLU A 340 4.30 -1.73 -27.66
N GLY A 341 4.03 -2.88 -27.00
CA GLY A 341 4.94 -4.02 -26.90
C GLY A 341 5.86 -4.02 -25.66
N ASN A 342 5.62 -3.15 -24.69
CA ASN A 342 6.32 -3.22 -23.40
C ASN A 342 5.81 -4.45 -22.60
N SER A 343 6.67 -5.05 -21.79
CA SER A 343 6.23 -6.01 -20.78
C SER A 343 5.29 -5.34 -19.77
N HIS A 344 4.42 -6.13 -19.14
CA HIS A 344 3.51 -5.63 -18.10
C HIS A 344 4.28 -4.85 -17.00
N GLN A 345 5.40 -5.38 -16.55
CA GLN A 345 6.26 -4.75 -15.55
C GLN A 345 6.76 -3.36 -16.01
N GLU A 346 7.24 -3.23 -17.24
CA GLU A 346 7.72 -1.95 -17.78
C GLU A 346 6.56 -0.98 -18.01
N ALA A 347 5.41 -1.48 -18.45
CA ALA A 347 4.20 -0.69 -18.67
C ALA A 347 3.68 -0.11 -17.34
N GLU A 348 3.62 -0.91 -16.28
CA GLU A 348 3.20 -0.48 -14.96
C GLU A 348 4.17 0.56 -14.37
N LEU A 349 5.48 0.30 -14.39
CA LEU A 349 6.49 1.25 -13.92
C LEU A 349 6.39 2.60 -14.61
N LYS A 350 6.35 2.59 -15.94
CA LYS A 350 6.29 3.82 -16.74
C LYS A 350 4.92 4.51 -16.63
N GLY A 351 3.83 3.73 -16.60
CA GLY A 351 2.48 4.26 -16.52
C GLY A 351 2.26 5.05 -15.22
N VAL A 352 2.70 4.49 -14.09
CA VAL A 352 2.62 5.15 -12.78
C VAL A 352 3.59 6.34 -12.71
N GLU A 353 4.83 6.20 -13.18
CA GLU A 353 5.83 7.27 -13.16
C GLU A 353 5.36 8.49 -13.97
N GLU A 354 4.79 8.27 -15.16
CA GLU A 354 4.29 9.34 -16.03
C GLU A 354 3.06 10.07 -15.47
N TYR A 355 2.32 9.42 -14.60
CA TYR A 355 1.10 10.01 -14.00
C TYR A 355 1.35 10.59 -12.61
N ALA A 356 2.24 10.01 -11.82
CA ALA A 356 2.47 10.39 -10.42
C ALA A 356 3.37 11.62 -10.24
N ILE A 357 3.95 12.15 -11.32
CA ILE A 357 4.73 13.38 -11.37
C ILE A 357 3.82 14.52 -11.82
#